data_57a5fa37486cda74d69e678510ec8d6c
#
_entry.id   57a5fa37486cda74d69e678510ec8d6c
#
_cell.length_a   1.000
_cell.length_b   1.000
_cell.length_c   1.000
_cell.angle_alpha   90.00
_cell.angle_beta   90.00
_cell.angle_gamma   90.00
#
_symmetry.space_group_name_H-M   'P 1'
#
loop_
_entity.id
_entity.type
_entity.pdbx_description
1 polymer ?
#
loop_
_entity_poly.entity_id
_entity_poly.type
_entity_poly.pdbx_seq_one_letter_code
_entity_poly.pdbx_strand_id
1 'polypeptide(L)'
;GYRQRVGVAQALLGSPQLLLLDEPTVGLDPAQVIELRRLIRELGRTHTVILSSHILSEVKAVCDKAFILSQGHLAAVVDLAAEERDLEELFLELTAPEETSDKKED
;
A
#
# COMPACT_ATOMS: atom_id res chain seq x y z
N GLY A 1 -13.46 -9.71 4.35
CA GLY A 1 -14.35 -9.16 5.25
C GLY A 1 -14.11 -9.37 6.72
N TYR A 2 -14.77 -10.33 7.28
CA TYR A 2 -14.73 -10.53 8.73
C TYR A 2 -13.31 -10.77 9.25
N ARG A 3 -12.57 -11.60 8.56
CA ARG A 3 -11.21 -11.92 8.99
C ARG A 3 -10.30 -10.72 9.02
N GLN A 4 -10.43 -9.85 8.02
CA GLN A 4 -9.59 -8.66 7.96
C GLN A 4 -9.87 -7.76 9.15
N ARG A 5 -11.14 -7.59 9.49
CA ARG A 5 -11.51 -6.73 10.61
C ARG A 5 -11.02 -7.29 11.93
N VAL A 6 -11.08 -8.61 12.09
CA VAL A 6 -10.57 -9.25 13.31
C VAL A 6 -9.07 -9.05 13.42
N GLY A 7 -8.34 -9.16 12.30
CA GLY A 7 -6.90 -8.95 12.31
C GLY A 7 -6.52 -7.54 12.75
N VAL A 8 -7.26 -6.53 12.26
CA VAL A 8 -7.00 -5.16 12.67
C VAL A 8 -7.28 -4.98 14.14
N ALA A 9 -8.38 -5.55 14.63
CA ALA A 9 -8.72 -5.45 16.06
C ALA A 9 -7.66 -6.08 16.95
N GLN A 10 -7.13 -7.24 16.53
CA GLN A 10 -6.08 -7.89 17.29
C GLN A 10 -4.81 -7.05 17.35
N ALA A 11 -4.47 -6.40 16.24
CA ALA A 11 -3.31 -5.52 16.23
C ALA A 11 -3.46 -4.38 17.22
N LEU A 12 -4.70 -3.91 17.41
CA LEU A 12 -4.96 -2.81 18.32
C LEU A 12 -4.91 -3.21 19.79
N LEU A 13 -5.18 -4.47 20.11
CA LEU A 13 -5.21 -4.93 21.50
C LEU A 13 -3.89 -4.68 22.24
N GLY A 14 -2.77 -4.76 21.53
CA GLY A 14 -1.48 -4.51 22.13
C GLY A 14 -1.07 -3.04 22.10
N SER A 15 -1.88 -2.18 21.49
CA SER A 15 -1.58 -0.77 21.30
C SER A 15 -0.14 -0.52 20.83
N PRO A 16 0.34 -1.26 19.83
CA PRO A 16 1.73 -1.09 19.39
C PRO A 16 1.92 0.24 18.68
N GLN A 17 3.14 0.75 18.75
CA GLN A 17 3.49 1.96 18.02
C GLN A 17 3.52 1.69 16.52
N LEU A 18 3.83 0.48 16.13
CA LEU A 18 3.95 0.06 14.74
C LEU A 18 2.91 -0.99 14.41
N LEU A 19 2.11 -0.74 13.39
CA LEU A 19 1.10 -1.68 12.93
C LEU A 19 1.47 -2.16 11.53
N LEU A 20 1.40 -3.46 11.32
CA LEU A 20 1.68 -4.08 10.02
C LEU A 20 0.41 -4.73 9.50
N LEU A 21 -0.05 -4.32 8.33
CA LEU A 21 -1.26 -4.83 7.72
C LEU A 21 -0.92 -5.39 6.34
N ASP A 22 -1.30 -6.62 6.10
CA ASP A 22 -1.01 -7.30 4.84
C ASP A 22 -2.28 -7.40 4.00
N GLU A 23 -2.32 -6.71 2.87
CA GLU A 23 -3.46 -6.71 1.95
C GLU A 23 -4.79 -6.52 2.69
N PRO A 24 -4.93 -5.46 3.49
CA PRO A 24 -6.06 -5.37 4.43
C PRO A 24 -7.43 -5.24 3.80
N THR A 25 -7.52 -4.87 2.53
CA THR A 25 -8.83 -4.71 1.87
C THR A 25 -9.27 -5.92 1.08
N VAL A 26 -8.45 -6.97 1.01
CA VAL A 26 -8.80 -8.16 0.25
C VAL A 26 -10.02 -8.84 0.86
N GLY A 27 -11.00 -9.13 0.02
CA GLY A 27 -12.21 -9.82 0.45
C GLY A 27 -13.29 -8.93 1.03
N LEU A 28 -13.06 -7.62 1.05
CA LEU A 28 -14.06 -6.69 1.57
C LEU A 28 -14.95 -6.16 0.45
N ASP A 29 -16.21 -5.88 0.77
CA ASP A 29 -17.07 -5.20 -0.18
C ASP A 29 -16.78 -3.70 -0.17
N PRO A 30 -17.30 -2.93 -1.14
CA PRO A 30 -16.98 -1.50 -1.23
C PRO A 30 -17.27 -0.69 0.03
N ALA A 31 -18.35 -1.00 0.72
CA ALA A 31 -18.69 -0.26 1.94
C ALA A 31 -17.68 -0.54 3.04
N GLN A 32 -17.25 -1.80 3.15
CA GLN A 32 -16.26 -2.19 4.15
C GLN A 32 -14.90 -1.59 3.83
N VAL A 33 -14.56 -1.47 2.55
CA VAL A 33 -13.30 -0.83 2.14
C VAL A 33 -13.27 0.62 2.62
N ILE A 34 -14.37 1.33 2.45
CA ILE A 34 -14.46 2.73 2.87
C ILE A 34 -14.26 2.85 4.38
N GLU A 35 -14.90 1.97 5.14
CA GLU A 35 -14.76 1.97 6.59
C GLU A 35 -13.32 1.68 7.01
N LEU A 36 -12.69 0.72 6.36
CA LEU A 36 -11.33 0.34 6.71
C LEU A 36 -10.36 1.46 6.36
N ARG A 37 -10.54 2.13 5.23
CA ARG A 37 -9.71 3.28 4.86
C ARG A 37 -9.77 4.35 5.95
N ARG A 38 -10.96 4.62 6.45
CA ARG A 38 -11.13 5.62 7.48
C ARG A 38 -10.42 5.22 8.76
N LEU A 39 -10.54 3.95 9.12
CA LEU A 39 -9.87 3.42 10.30
C LEU A 39 -8.35 3.52 10.18
N ILE A 40 -7.81 3.15 9.03
CA ILE A 40 -6.36 3.20 8.80
C ILE A 40 -5.86 4.63 8.91
N ARG A 41 -6.57 5.58 8.33
CA ARG A 41 -6.17 6.98 8.43
C ARG A 41 -6.21 7.47 9.87
N GLU A 42 -7.22 7.05 10.62
CA GLU A 42 -7.34 7.43 12.01
C GLU A 42 -6.19 6.86 12.83
N LEU A 43 -5.85 5.59 12.59
CA LEU A 43 -4.75 4.94 13.28
C LEU A 43 -3.42 5.61 12.94
N GLY A 44 -3.28 6.11 11.74
CA GLY A 44 -2.05 6.77 11.31
C GLY A 44 -1.75 8.06 12.05
N ARG A 45 -2.71 8.59 12.78
CA ARG A 45 -2.48 9.80 13.57
C ARG A 45 -1.65 9.54 14.81
N THR A 46 -1.74 8.33 15.35
CA THR A 46 -1.08 7.99 16.62
C THR A 46 -0.10 6.84 16.48
N HIS A 47 -0.12 6.14 15.35
CA HIS A 47 0.72 4.97 15.12
C HIS A 47 1.39 5.09 13.77
N THR A 48 2.51 4.37 13.62
CA THR A 48 3.09 4.17 12.30
C THR A 48 2.41 2.94 11.70
N VAL A 49 1.76 3.11 10.56
CA VAL A 49 1.05 2.02 9.90
C VAL A 49 1.78 1.69 8.61
N ILE A 50 2.16 0.43 8.46
CA ILE A 50 2.76 -0.08 7.23
C ILE A 50 1.81 -1.11 6.68
N LEU A 51 1.39 -0.93 5.44
CA LEU A 51 0.52 -1.91 4.81
C LEU A 51 1.09 -2.34 3.47
N SER A 52 0.81 -3.58 3.12
CA SER A 52 1.14 -4.09 1.80
C SER A 52 -0.14 -4.11 0.96
N SER A 53 -0.01 -3.80 -0.31
CA SER A 53 -1.15 -3.86 -1.22
C SER A 53 -0.65 -3.85 -2.65
N HIS A 54 -1.36 -4.57 -3.52
CA HIS A 54 -1.12 -4.49 -4.95
C HIS A 54 -2.18 -3.60 -5.62
N ILE A 55 -3.06 -3.00 -4.83
CA ILE A 55 -4.13 -2.15 -5.33
C ILE A 55 -3.68 -0.71 -5.15
N LEU A 56 -3.23 -0.09 -6.24
CA LEU A 56 -2.60 1.23 -6.16
C LEU A 56 -3.55 2.32 -5.69
N SER A 57 -4.83 2.20 -6.02
CA SER A 57 -5.80 3.18 -5.56
C SER A 57 -5.95 3.16 -4.03
N GLU A 58 -5.76 1.99 -3.40
CA GLU A 58 -5.79 1.91 -1.95
C GLU A 58 -4.57 2.57 -1.33
N VAL A 59 -3.41 2.35 -1.94
CA VAL A 59 -2.18 2.97 -1.47
C VAL A 59 -2.31 4.48 -1.51
N LYS A 60 -2.81 5.01 -2.62
CA LYS A 60 -3.00 6.46 -2.76
C LYS A 60 -4.00 7.01 -1.76
N ALA A 61 -5.02 6.22 -1.43
CA ALA A 61 -6.09 6.69 -0.57
C ALA A 61 -5.69 6.80 0.90
N VAL A 62 -4.80 5.94 1.37
CA VAL A 62 -4.52 5.86 2.81
C VAL A 62 -3.07 6.08 3.20
N CYS A 63 -2.15 6.12 2.25
CA CYS A 63 -0.72 6.23 2.58
C CYS A 63 -0.15 7.60 2.26
N ASP A 64 0.88 7.97 3.01
CA ASP A 64 1.63 9.19 2.74
C ASP A 64 2.83 8.89 1.85
N LYS A 65 3.39 7.69 1.99
CA LYS A 65 4.54 7.25 1.21
C LYS A 65 4.32 5.85 0.72
N ALA A 66 4.92 5.52 -0.42
CA ALA A 66 4.86 4.19 -0.98
C ALA A 66 6.26 3.69 -1.26
N PHE A 67 6.50 2.44 -0.91
CA PHE A 67 7.76 1.76 -1.20
C PHE A 67 7.44 0.77 -2.31
N ILE A 68 8.03 0.98 -3.47
CA ILE A 68 7.78 0.10 -4.62
C ILE A 68 8.86 -0.96 -4.68
N LEU A 69 8.42 -2.21 -4.62
CA LEU A 69 9.33 -3.35 -4.68
C LEU A 69 9.23 -4.03 -6.03
N SER A 70 10.34 -4.46 -6.55
CA SER A 70 10.38 -5.18 -7.81
C SER A 70 11.45 -6.26 -7.71
N GLN A 71 11.05 -7.51 -7.95
CA GLN A 71 11.96 -8.66 -7.96
C GLN A 71 12.81 -8.74 -6.69
N GLY A 72 12.18 -8.49 -5.55
CA GLY A 72 12.85 -8.58 -4.26
C GLY A 72 13.69 -7.37 -3.89
N HIS A 73 13.67 -6.33 -4.70
CA HIS A 73 14.46 -5.13 -4.43
C HIS A 73 13.57 -3.90 -4.30
N LEU A 74 14.03 -2.94 -3.52
CA LEU A 74 13.34 -1.66 -3.40
C LEU A 74 13.64 -0.84 -4.65
N ALA A 75 12.61 -0.59 -5.46
CA ALA A 75 12.77 0.16 -6.69
C ALA A 75 12.67 1.66 -6.47
N ALA A 76 11.81 2.08 -5.55
CA ALA A 76 11.64 3.51 -5.28
C ALA A 76 10.90 3.74 -3.97
N VAL A 77 11.13 4.92 -3.40
CA VAL A 77 10.33 5.44 -2.30
C VAL A 77 9.65 6.69 -2.83
N VAL A 78 8.32 6.70 -2.77
CA VAL A 78 7.52 7.77 -3.36
C VAL A 78 6.80 8.53 -2.25
N ASP A 79 6.96 9.85 -2.24
CA ASP A 79 6.17 10.71 -1.38
C ASP A 79 4.90 11.04 -2.15
N LEU A 80 3.79 10.43 -1.75
CA LEU A 80 2.56 10.52 -2.52
C LEU A 80 1.98 11.93 -2.59
N ALA A 81 2.25 12.75 -1.58
CA ALA A 81 1.77 14.11 -1.58
C ALA A 81 2.53 15.00 -2.56
N ALA A 82 3.81 14.69 -2.77
CA ALA A 82 4.67 15.50 -3.64
C ALA A 82 4.78 14.96 -5.06
N GLU A 83 4.42 13.70 -5.29
CA GLU A 83 4.57 13.08 -6.60
C GLU A 83 3.49 13.57 -7.55
N GLU A 84 3.91 14.13 -8.67
CA GLU A 84 2.98 14.65 -9.66
C GLU A 84 2.58 13.60 -10.69
N ARG A 85 3.40 12.56 -10.84
CA ARG A 85 3.10 11.52 -11.82
C ARG A 85 2.04 10.58 -11.28
N ASP A 86 1.33 9.95 -12.21
CA ASP A 86 0.36 8.91 -11.86
C ASP A 86 1.10 7.72 -11.25
N LEU A 87 0.63 7.26 -10.11
CA LEU A 87 1.29 6.16 -9.40
C LEU A 87 1.28 4.89 -10.24
N GLU A 88 0.20 4.66 -10.98
CA GLU A 88 0.12 3.50 -11.85
C GLU A 88 1.19 3.53 -12.93
N GLU A 89 1.40 4.69 -13.54
CA GLU A 89 2.44 4.82 -14.56
C GLU A 89 3.82 4.64 -13.96
N LEU A 90 4.05 5.24 -12.81
CA LEU A 90 5.33 5.12 -12.13
C LEU A 90 5.62 3.66 -11.76
N PHE A 91 4.61 2.98 -11.23
CA PHE A 91 4.75 1.59 -10.86
C PHE A 91 5.11 0.72 -12.06
N LEU A 92 4.41 0.91 -13.18
CA LEU A 92 4.67 0.13 -14.38
C LEU A 92 6.08 0.39 -14.93
N GLU A 93 6.52 1.63 -14.87
CA GLU A 93 7.85 1.99 -15.33
C GLU A 93 8.93 1.32 -14.49
N LEU A 94 8.76 1.34 -13.17
CA LEU A 94 9.75 0.81 -12.25
C LEU A 94 9.76 -0.71 -12.17
N THR A 95 8.67 -1.36 -12.56
CA THR A 95 8.56 -2.81 -12.48
C THR A 95 8.54 -3.48 -13.85
N ALA A 96 8.90 -2.73 -14.90
CA ALA A 96 8.91 -3.27 -16.27
C ALA A 96 9.87 -4.45 -16.34
N PRO A 97 9.52 -5.47 -17.16
CA PRO A 97 10.40 -6.63 -17.33
C PRO A 97 11.73 -6.25 -17.96
N GLU A 98 12.77 -6.98 -17.56
CA GLU A 98 14.12 -6.75 -18.05
C GLU A 98 14.25 -6.89 -19.56
N GLU A 99 13.53 -7.83 -20.14
CA GLU A 99 13.64 -8.04 -21.57
C GLU A 99 13.19 -6.82 -22.37
N THR A 100 12.40 -5.96 -21.77
CA THR A 100 12.01 -4.72 -22.44
C THR A 100 13.21 -3.82 -22.66
N SER A 101 14.10 -3.75 -21.67
CA SER A 101 15.32 -3.00 -21.79
C SER A 101 16.24 -3.60 -22.86
N ASP A 102 16.33 -4.92 -22.87
CA ASP A 102 17.16 -5.61 -23.84
C ASP A 102 16.72 -5.29 -25.26
N LYS A 103 15.43 -5.23 -25.48
CA LYS A 103 14.91 -4.92 -26.78
C LYS A 103 15.27 -3.52 -27.23
N LYS A 104 15.36 -2.61 -26.32
CA LYS A 104 15.74 -1.24 -26.64
C LYS A 104 17.18 -1.13 -27.11
N GLU A 105 18.00 -1.99 -26.60
CA GLU A 105 19.42 -1.98 -26.96
C GLU A 105 19.66 -2.53 -28.35
N ASP A 106 18.74 -3.34 -28.80
CA ASP A 106 18.86 -3.94 -30.12
C ASP A 106 18.44 -2.96 -31.20
#